data_2f01ad99f6fa32d28df289c3bcd75376
#
_entry.id   2f01ad99f6fa32d28df289c3bcd75376
#
_cell.length_a   1.000
_cell.length_b   1.000
_cell.length_c   1.000
_cell.angle_alpha   90.00
_cell.angle_beta   90.00
_cell.angle_gamma   90.00
#
_symmetry.space_group_name_H-M   'P 1'
#
loop_
_entity.id
_entity.type
_entity.pdbx_description
1 polymer ?
#
loop_
_entity_poly.entity_id
_entity_poly.type
_entity_poly.pdbx_seq_one_letter_code
_entity_poly.pdbx_strand_id
1 'polypeptide(L)'
;NELDLENTTINVASEINKCGLNTKLLGRKETAIFLKYSFSRNFDEREIKEIEDNRLIAWVKPKKVEFRANSYTVDGTQAAVFAIADYPLRVRNAWGADVFNIPNTKVVLHVKPVDKFKAIKRIDKCIGEMETKQILSEKASEANSAETHRETMNALLDSLQTENESLLDVTLTITAYNYLDDDNYKKAVRRSIMTGNFKPSNLYGLQIEGFKSSAISPVSTLKNYERGINSSSLAAVFPFVRTFVMDDGGIMLGEN
;
A
#
# COMPACT_ATOMS: atom_id res chain seq x y z
N ASN A 1 -20.83 11.30 14.20
CA ASN A 1 -21.46 12.60 13.95
C ASN A 1 -20.93 13.16 12.64
N GLU A 2 -21.84 13.69 11.80
CA GLU A 2 -21.47 14.26 10.47
C GLU A 2 -20.55 15.48 10.65
N LEU A 3 -20.80 16.28 11.68
CA LEU A 3 -19.99 17.44 12.06
C LEU A 3 -18.55 17.07 12.47
N ASP A 4 -18.36 15.96 13.15
CA ASP A 4 -17.02 15.47 13.54
C ASP A 4 -16.23 14.99 12.33
N LEU A 5 -16.92 14.43 11.34
CA LEU A 5 -16.28 13.98 10.09
C LEU A 5 -15.84 15.19 9.24
N GLU A 6 -16.70 16.22 9.12
CA GLU A 6 -16.35 17.46 8.41
C GLU A 6 -15.17 18.17 9.06
N ASN A 7 -15.19 18.35 10.39
CA ASN A 7 -14.08 18.98 11.11
C ASN A 7 -12.78 18.19 10.96
N THR A 8 -12.83 16.84 11.04
CA THR A 8 -11.67 15.99 10.83
C THR A 8 -11.13 16.15 9.42
N THR A 9 -12.01 16.19 8.42
CA THR A 9 -11.62 16.34 7.00
C THR A 9 -10.93 17.68 6.74
N ILE A 10 -11.48 18.77 7.31
CA ILE A 10 -10.89 20.13 7.20
C ILE A 10 -9.52 20.17 7.87
N ASN A 11 -9.38 19.58 9.07
CA ASN A 11 -8.12 19.54 9.78
C ASN A 11 -7.05 18.76 9.01
N VAL A 12 -7.38 17.57 8.48
CA VAL A 12 -6.46 16.78 7.66
C VAL A 12 -6.05 17.54 6.40
N ALA A 13 -6.99 18.17 5.69
CA ALA A 13 -6.69 18.98 4.51
C ALA A 13 -5.76 20.15 4.86
N SER A 14 -5.98 20.82 5.99
CA SER A 14 -5.13 21.90 6.48
C SER A 14 -3.70 21.43 6.77
N GLU A 15 -3.54 20.27 7.44
CA GLU A 15 -2.20 19.73 7.74
C GLU A 15 -1.45 19.33 6.46
N ILE A 16 -2.13 18.73 5.49
CA ILE A 16 -1.52 18.40 4.19
C ILE A 16 -1.11 19.67 3.43
N ASN A 17 -1.96 20.71 3.44
CA ASN A 17 -1.65 21.99 2.80
C ASN A 17 -0.43 22.69 3.43
N LYS A 18 -0.25 22.57 4.75
CA LYS A 18 0.96 23.08 5.44
C LYS A 18 2.24 22.41 4.95
N CYS A 19 2.16 21.18 4.46
CA CYS A 19 3.29 20.47 3.85
C CYS A 19 3.57 20.91 2.38
N GLY A 20 2.89 21.94 1.87
CA GLY A 20 3.06 22.43 0.50
C GLY A 20 2.30 21.63 -0.56
N LEU A 21 1.42 20.71 -0.16
CA LEU A 21 0.57 19.92 -1.06
C LEU A 21 -0.82 20.56 -1.14
N ASN A 22 -1.30 20.83 -2.35
CA ASN A 22 -2.65 21.35 -2.55
C ASN A 22 -3.67 20.21 -2.41
N THR A 23 -4.65 20.38 -1.54
CA THR A 23 -5.77 19.46 -1.37
C THR A 23 -7.08 20.04 -1.88
N LYS A 24 -7.92 19.18 -2.44
CA LYS A 24 -9.28 19.51 -2.87
C LYS A 24 -10.25 18.49 -2.31
N LEU A 25 -11.32 18.95 -1.69
CA LEU A 25 -12.44 18.09 -1.33
C LEU A 25 -13.21 17.70 -2.60
N LEU A 26 -13.40 16.39 -2.78
CA LEU A 26 -14.13 15.88 -3.93
C LEU A 26 -15.64 16.00 -3.70
N GLY A 27 -16.38 16.48 -4.71
CA GLY A 27 -17.82 16.41 -4.75
C GLY A 27 -18.34 14.98 -4.94
N ARG A 28 -19.65 14.76 -4.79
CA ARG A 28 -20.26 13.41 -4.89
C ARG A 28 -19.94 12.69 -6.20
N LYS A 29 -20.04 13.38 -7.35
CA LYS A 29 -19.73 12.79 -8.66
C LYS A 29 -18.24 12.52 -8.82
N GLU A 30 -17.36 13.43 -8.39
CA GLU A 30 -15.91 13.21 -8.41
C GLU A 30 -15.50 12.02 -7.52
N THR A 31 -16.09 11.91 -6.33
CA THR A 31 -15.91 10.76 -5.44
C THR A 31 -16.38 9.46 -6.09
N ALA A 32 -17.51 9.48 -6.81
CA ALA A 32 -18.02 8.32 -7.52
C ALA A 32 -17.08 7.89 -8.67
N ILE A 33 -16.48 8.81 -9.42
CA ILE A 33 -15.46 8.53 -10.43
C ILE A 33 -14.26 7.84 -9.77
N PHE A 34 -13.74 8.41 -8.68
CA PHE A 34 -12.60 7.88 -7.95
C PHE A 34 -12.86 6.47 -7.41
N LEU A 35 -14.05 6.25 -6.84
CA LEU A 35 -14.49 4.92 -6.40
C LEU A 35 -14.64 3.94 -7.56
N LYS A 36 -15.16 4.39 -8.70
CA LYS A 36 -15.28 3.55 -9.91
C LYS A 36 -13.90 3.08 -10.38
N TYR A 37 -12.90 3.96 -10.40
CA TYR A 37 -11.52 3.60 -10.70
C TYR A 37 -10.93 2.57 -9.75
N SER A 38 -11.42 2.51 -8.51
CA SER A 38 -10.95 1.51 -7.56
C SER A 38 -11.42 0.09 -7.93
N PHE A 39 -12.51 -0.05 -8.67
CA PHE A 39 -13.09 -1.35 -9.05
C PHE A 39 -12.84 -1.71 -10.52
N SER A 40 -13.06 -0.76 -11.42
CA SER A 40 -12.98 -0.98 -12.87
C SER A 40 -12.15 0.10 -13.54
N ARG A 41 -11.43 -0.26 -14.58
CA ARG A 41 -10.65 0.68 -15.41
C ARG A 41 -11.28 0.93 -16.77
N ASN A 42 -12.30 0.16 -17.13
CA ASN A 42 -12.94 0.23 -18.43
C ASN A 42 -14.31 0.88 -18.29
N PHE A 43 -14.36 2.23 -18.28
CA PHE A 43 -15.59 3.01 -18.27
C PHE A 43 -15.35 4.42 -18.85
N ASP A 44 -16.41 5.07 -19.32
CA ASP A 44 -16.38 6.46 -19.78
C ASP A 44 -16.77 7.39 -18.62
N GLU A 45 -15.86 8.26 -18.20
CA GLU A 45 -16.14 9.26 -17.16
C GLU A 45 -17.26 10.23 -17.54
N ARG A 46 -17.51 10.45 -18.84
CA ARG A 46 -18.53 11.38 -19.29
C ARG A 46 -19.93 10.91 -18.94
N GLU A 47 -20.15 9.60 -18.81
CA GLU A 47 -21.44 9.03 -18.42
C GLU A 47 -21.95 9.60 -17.08
N ILE A 48 -21.06 9.98 -16.17
CA ILE A 48 -21.45 10.44 -14.84
C ILE A 48 -22.23 11.77 -14.86
N LYS A 49 -22.07 12.57 -15.93
CA LYS A 49 -22.78 13.85 -16.05
C LYS A 49 -24.29 13.65 -16.12
N GLU A 50 -24.72 12.56 -16.74
CA GLU A 50 -26.12 12.21 -16.97
C GLU A 50 -26.73 11.39 -15.81
N ILE A 51 -25.90 10.95 -14.84
CA ILE A 51 -26.35 10.10 -13.73
C ILE A 51 -26.87 10.98 -12.59
N GLU A 52 -28.07 10.68 -12.13
CA GLU A 52 -28.66 11.27 -10.93
C GLU A 52 -27.91 10.82 -9.67
N ASP A 53 -27.82 11.68 -8.65
CA ASP A 53 -27.08 11.43 -7.41
C ASP A 53 -27.51 10.15 -6.68
N ASN A 54 -28.80 9.79 -6.74
CA ASN A 54 -29.35 8.57 -6.14
C ASN A 54 -28.89 7.29 -6.85
N ARG A 55 -28.40 7.39 -8.10
CA ARG A 55 -27.91 6.27 -8.92
C ARG A 55 -26.38 6.12 -8.92
N LEU A 56 -25.63 7.03 -8.30
CA LEU A 56 -24.17 7.03 -8.30
C LEU A 56 -23.60 5.70 -7.73
N ILE A 57 -24.18 5.18 -6.66
CA ILE A 57 -23.73 3.91 -6.06
C ILE A 57 -23.91 2.75 -7.04
N ALA A 58 -25.02 2.69 -7.76
CA ALA A 58 -25.26 1.66 -8.76
C ALA A 58 -24.29 1.75 -9.94
N TRP A 59 -23.95 2.97 -10.35
CA TRP A 59 -22.96 3.22 -11.41
C TRP A 59 -21.53 2.84 -10.97
N VAL A 60 -21.15 3.10 -9.72
CA VAL A 60 -19.82 2.74 -9.18
C VAL A 60 -19.62 1.24 -9.15
N LYS A 61 -20.64 0.46 -8.81
CA LYS A 61 -20.53 -1.01 -8.69
C LYS A 61 -20.11 -1.64 -10.01
N PRO A 62 -19.16 -2.61 -10.01
CA PRO A 62 -18.87 -3.40 -11.19
C PRO A 62 -20.10 -4.23 -11.59
N LYS A 63 -20.31 -4.38 -12.90
CA LYS A 63 -21.44 -5.17 -13.44
C LYS A 63 -21.22 -6.66 -13.26
N LYS A 64 -19.97 -7.11 -13.41
CA LYS A 64 -19.60 -8.52 -13.31
C LYS A 64 -18.21 -8.68 -12.68
N VAL A 65 -18.11 -9.55 -11.67
CA VAL A 65 -16.84 -9.94 -11.06
C VAL A 65 -16.76 -11.45 -10.98
N GLU A 66 -15.71 -12.04 -11.52
CA GLU A 66 -15.45 -13.47 -11.50
C GLU A 66 -14.09 -13.73 -10.84
N PHE A 67 -14.07 -14.56 -9.81
CA PHE A 67 -12.84 -14.90 -9.09
C PHE A 67 -12.32 -16.28 -9.49
N ARG A 68 -10.99 -16.37 -9.61
CA ARG A 68 -10.21 -17.59 -9.78
C ARG A 68 -9.18 -17.71 -8.65
N ALA A 69 -8.51 -18.84 -8.57
CA ALA A 69 -7.55 -19.09 -7.50
C ALA A 69 -6.41 -18.04 -7.41
N ASN A 70 -5.94 -17.50 -8.55
CA ASN A 70 -4.79 -16.59 -8.61
C ASN A 70 -5.05 -15.30 -9.44
N SER A 71 -6.30 -15.00 -9.74
CA SER A 71 -6.72 -13.83 -10.50
C SER A 71 -8.23 -13.61 -10.36
N TYR A 72 -8.71 -12.49 -10.86
CA TYR A 72 -10.13 -12.21 -11.03
C TYR A 72 -10.35 -11.44 -12.33
N THR A 73 -11.60 -11.39 -12.77
CA THR A 73 -12.02 -10.58 -13.92
C THR A 73 -13.10 -9.61 -13.43
N VAL A 74 -12.97 -8.34 -13.74
CA VAL A 74 -13.95 -7.31 -13.44
C VAL A 74 -14.31 -6.56 -14.72
N ASP A 75 -15.59 -6.57 -15.08
CA ASP A 75 -16.12 -5.91 -16.29
C ASP A 75 -15.29 -6.23 -17.55
N GLY A 76 -14.85 -7.50 -17.70
CA GLY A 76 -14.05 -7.98 -18.83
C GLY A 76 -12.53 -7.80 -18.67
N THR A 77 -12.06 -6.99 -17.73
CA THR A 77 -10.62 -6.81 -17.49
C THR A 77 -10.10 -7.84 -16.50
N GLN A 78 -9.11 -8.62 -16.90
CA GLN A 78 -8.44 -9.57 -16.00
C GLN A 78 -7.44 -8.83 -15.10
N ALA A 79 -7.42 -9.22 -13.84
CA ALA A 79 -6.50 -8.65 -12.84
C ALA A 79 -6.05 -9.69 -11.81
N ALA A 80 -4.98 -9.39 -11.10
CA ALA A 80 -4.52 -10.19 -9.98
C ALA A 80 -3.98 -9.29 -8.87
N VAL A 81 -4.28 -9.61 -7.62
CA VAL A 81 -3.77 -8.88 -6.46
C VAL A 81 -2.58 -9.62 -5.87
N PHE A 82 -1.53 -8.86 -5.58
CA PHE A 82 -0.40 -9.26 -4.76
C PHE A 82 -0.46 -8.52 -3.43
N ALA A 83 -0.15 -9.19 -2.34
CA ALA A 83 0.14 -8.54 -1.07
C ALA A 83 1.65 -8.58 -0.81
N ILE A 84 2.20 -7.54 -0.19
CA ILE A 84 3.60 -7.56 0.22
C ILE A 84 3.72 -8.32 1.52
N ALA A 85 4.42 -9.46 1.48
CA ALA A 85 4.65 -10.31 2.64
C ALA A 85 5.80 -9.82 3.52
N ASP A 86 6.88 -9.31 2.89
CA ASP A 86 8.03 -8.75 3.59
C ASP A 86 8.53 -7.49 2.90
N TYR A 87 9.01 -6.55 3.70
CA TYR A 87 9.60 -5.29 3.29
C TYR A 87 11.12 -5.36 3.43
N PRO A 88 11.89 -4.52 2.69
CA PRO A 88 13.33 -4.45 2.88
C PRO A 88 13.67 -4.03 4.33
N LEU A 89 14.69 -4.65 4.92
CA LEU A 89 15.12 -4.37 6.30
C LEU A 89 15.54 -2.92 6.51
N ARG A 90 16.11 -2.32 5.48
CA ARG A 90 16.47 -0.88 5.45
C ARG A 90 15.77 -0.23 4.27
N VAL A 91 14.89 0.68 4.56
CA VAL A 91 14.21 1.46 3.54
C VAL A 91 15.06 2.70 3.20
N ARG A 92 15.15 2.99 1.91
CA ARG A 92 15.75 4.23 1.42
C ARG A 92 14.69 5.34 1.36
N ASN A 93 15.11 6.58 1.22
CA ASN A 93 14.18 7.66 0.96
C ASN A 93 13.41 7.40 -0.34
N ALA A 94 12.13 7.72 -0.35
CA ALA A 94 11.23 7.50 -1.47
C ALA A 94 11.11 6.02 -1.92
N TRP A 95 11.24 5.06 -1.00
CA TRP A 95 11.14 3.63 -1.31
C TRP A 95 9.82 3.23 -1.96
N GLY A 96 8.76 4.02 -1.75
CA GLY A 96 7.48 3.82 -2.40
C GLY A 96 7.55 3.95 -3.92
N ALA A 97 8.47 4.72 -4.47
CA ALA A 97 8.62 4.89 -5.91
C ALA A 97 8.82 3.55 -6.65
N ASP A 98 9.50 2.59 -6.01
CA ASP A 98 9.77 1.27 -6.59
C ASP A 98 8.50 0.44 -6.84
N VAL A 99 7.42 0.69 -6.10
CA VAL A 99 6.17 -0.05 -6.20
C VAL A 99 5.03 0.79 -6.79
N PHE A 100 4.99 2.09 -6.51
CA PHE A 100 3.90 2.96 -6.99
C PHE A 100 4.06 3.34 -8.47
N ASN A 101 5.26 3.25 -9.04
CA ASN A 101 5.54 3.55 -10.45
C ASN A 101 5.49 2.31 -11.36
N ILE A 102 5.10 1.13 -10.88
CA ILE A 102 4.96 -0.06 -11.73
C ILE A 102 3.80 0.15 -12.72
N PRO A 103 4.05 0.05 -14.04
CA PRO A 103 3.02 0.27 -15.05
C PRO A 103 1.83 -0.69 -14.91
N ASN A 104 0.65 -0.23 -15.28
CA ASN A 104 -0.59 -1.03 -15.29
C ASN A 104 -0.95 -1.64 -13.93
N THR A 105 -0.57 -0.96 -12.85
CA THR A 105 -0.92 -1.40 -11.50
C THR A 105 -1.77 -0.35 -10.76
N LYS A 106 -2.46 -0.83 -9.75
CA LYS A 106 -3.06 -0.02 -8.68
C LYS A 106 -2.40 -0.45 -7.38
N VAL A 107 -1.87 0.51 -6.64
CA VAL A 107 -1.23 0.28 -5.36
C VAL A 107 -2.08 0.89 -4.25
N VAL A 108 -2.33 0.12 -3.21
CA VAL A 108 -3.07 0.58 -2.03
C VAL A 108 -2.26 0.24 -0.78
N LEU A 109 -1.99 1.26 0.01
CA LEU A 109 -1.31 1.16 1.30
C LEU A 109 -2.31 1.45 2.41
N HIS A 110 -2.67 0.41 3.17
CA HIS A 110 -3.42 0.56 4.39
C HIS A 110 -2.46 0.83 5.54
N VAL A 111 -2.78 1.84 6.33
CA VAL A 111 -1.99 2.25 7.49
C VAL A 111 -2.91 2.31 8.71
N LYS A 112 -2.53 1.64 9.77
CA LYS A 112 -3.28 1.60 11.02
C LYS A 112 -2.34 1.90 12.19
N PRO A 113 -2.61 2.93 12.99
CA PRO A 113 -1.80 3.21 14.17
C PRO A 113 -1.95 2.10 15.22
N VAL A 114 -0.84 1.75 15.85
CA VAL A 114 -0.79 0.81 16.97
C VAL A 114 -0.66 1.63 18.27
N ASP A 115 -1.48 1.30 19.25
CA ASP A 115 -1.35 1.90 20.58
C ASP A 115 0.05 1.67 21.16
N LYS A 116 0.65 2.71 21.77
CA LYS A 116 2.05 2.70 22.23
C LYS A 116 2.35 1.54 23.19
N PHE A 117 1.45 1.26 24.15
CA PHE A 117 1.65 0.16 25.10
C PHE A 117 1.59 -1.20 24.42
N LYS A 118 0.67 -1.35 23.45
CA LYS A 118 0.58 -2.58 22.64
C LYS A 118 1.80 -2.75 21.75
N ALA A 119 2.33 -1.66 21.18
CA ALA A 119 3.53 -1.66 20.38
C ALA A 119 4.73 -2.14 21.19
N ILE A 120 4.98 -1.55 22.34
CA ILE A 120 6.08 -1.94 23.25
C ILE A 120 5.96 -3.43 23.61
N LYS A 121 4.80 -3.87 24.09
CA LYS A 121 4.58 -5.28 24.47
C LYS A 121 4.81 -6.25 23.31
N ARG A 122 4.45 -5.86 22.09
CA ARG A 122 4.66 -6.67 20.89
C ARG A 122 6.14 -6.78 20.53
N ILE A 123 6.90 -5.69 20.67
CA ILE A 123 8.34 -5.66 20.41
C ILE A 123 9.09 -6.45 21.48
N ASP A 124 8.78 -6.25 22.75
CA ASP A 124 9.38 -7.03 23.85
C ASP A 124 9.20 -8.54 23.65
N LYS A 125 7.99 -8.96 23.24
CA LYS A 125 7.73 -10.36 22.91
C LYS A 125 8.60 -10.83 21.74
N CYS A 126 8.74 -10.01 20.69
CA CYS A 126 9.57 -10.36 19.53
C CYS A 126 11.05 -10.48 19.91
N ILE A 127 11.58 -9.60 20.77
CA ILE A 127 12.94 -9.66 21.29
C ILE A 127 13.16 -10.99 22.02
N GLY A 128 12.26 -11.38 22.94
CA GLY A 128 12.36 -12.66 23.67
C GLY A 128 12.29 -13.88 22.75
N GLU A 129 11.48 -13.85 21.69
CA GLU A 129 11.44 -14.91 20.67
C GLU A 129 12.76 -15.00 19.89
N MET A 130 13.40 -13.87 19.57
CA MET A 130 14.69 -13.83 18.87
C MET A 130 15.83 -14.33 19.77
N GLU A 131 15.85 -13.98 21.07
CA GLU A 131 16.80 -14.50 22.05
C GLU A 131 16.72 -16.02 22.16
N THR A 132 15.49 -16.54 22.29
CA THR A 132 15.27 -18.00 22.33
C THR A 132 15.75 -18.66 21.04
N LYS A 133 15.47 -18.08 19.90
CA LYS A 133 15.89 -18.60 18.59
C LYS A 133 17.41 -18.57 18.44
N GLN A 134 18.07 -17.52 18.90
CA GLN A 134 19.53 -17.40 18.88
C GLN A 134 20.18 -18.51 19.70
N ILE A 135 19.66 -18.79 20.91
CA ILE A 135 20.18 -19.83 21.81
C ILE A 135 19.98 -21.25 21.24
N LEU A 136 18.83 -21.49 20.61
CA LEU A 136 18.44 -22.79 20.08
C LEU A 136 18.97 -23.08 18.66
N SER A 137 19.56 -22.08 17.99
CA SER A 137 20.04 -22.24 16.62
C SER A 137 21.31 -23.08 16.55
N GLU A 138 21.27 -24.19 15.83
CA GLU A 138 22.44 -25.04 15.55
C GLU A 138 23.36 -24.43 14.47
N LYS A 139 22.84 -23.54 13.63
CA LYS A 139 23.56 -22.92 12.53
C LYS A 139 23.93 -21.46 12.84
N ALA A 140 25.21 -21.15 12.71
CA ALA A 140 25.73 -19.79 12.92
C ALA A 140 25.00 -18.73 12.09
N SER A 141 24.56 -19.03 10.86
CA SER A 141 23.82 -18.11 10.02
C SER A 141 22.44 -17.76 10.56
N GLU A 142 21.76 -18.72 11.21
CA GLU A 142 20.46 -18.52 11.84
C GLU A 142 20.61 -17.73 13.14
N ALA A 143 21.63 -18.02 13.95
CA ALA A 143 21.96 -17.28 15.16
C ALA A 143 22.31 -15.81 14.85
N ASN A 144 23.16 -15.55 13.84
CA ASN A 144 23.51 -14.20 13.42
C ASN A 144 22.30 -13.43 12.87
N SER A 145 21.40 -14.10 12.14
CA SER A 145 20.17 -13.47 11.66
C SER A 145 19.26 -13.08 12.83
N ALA A 146 19.11 -13.95 13.83
CA ALA A 146 18.32 -13.67 15.03
C ALA A 146 18.90 -12.49 15.82
N GLU A 147 20.24 -12.41 15.95
CA GLU A 147 20.94 -11.29 16.59
C GLU A 147 20.68 -9.98 15.88
N THR A 148 20.87 -9.92 14.56
CA THR A 148 20.59 -8.70 13.76
C THR A 148 19.14 -8.24 13.90
N HIS A 149 18.19 -9.18 13.91
CA HIS A 149 16.79 -8.86 14.15
C HIS A 149 16.54 -8.32 15.56
N ARG A 150 17.17 -8.92 16.58
CA ARG A 150 17.08 -8.48 17.97
C ARG A 150 17.62 -7.04 18.14
N GLU A 151 18.78 -6.75 17.56
CA GLU A 151 19.36 -5.39 17.57
C GLU A 151 18.42 -4.36 16.91
N THR A 152 17.81 -4.72 15.78
CA THR A 152 16.86 -3.88 15.08
C THR A 152 15.60 -3.63 15.94
N MET A 153 15.12 -4.65 16.65
CA MET A 153 13.95 -4.49 17.54
C MET A 153 14.27 -3.65 18.77
N ASN A 154 15.47 -3.78 19.35
CA ASN A 154 15.92 -2.91 20.44
C ASN A 154 16.02 -1.45 20.00
N ALA A 155 16.61 -1.17 18.83
CA ALA A 155 16.67 0.19 18.29
C ALA A 155 15.27 0.78 18.04
N LEU A 156 14.32 -0.04 17.55
CA LEU A 156 12.93 0.37 17.39
C LEU A 156 12.26 0.67 18.74
N LEU A 157 12.52 -0.15 19.76
CA LEU A 157 12.00 0.06 21.11
C LEU A 157 12.50 1.38 21.70
N ASP A 158 13.80 1.65 21.57
CA ASP A 158 14.40 2.90 22.01
C ASP A 158 13.76 4.11 21.32
N SER A 159 13.60 4.06 19.99
CA SER A 159 13.00 5.15 19.24
C SER A 159 11.54 5.42 19.61
N LEU A 160 10.77 4.37 19.90
CA LEU A 160 9.39 4.51 20.39
C LEU A 160 9.32 5.13 21.80
N GLN A 161 10.34 4.93 22.62
CA GLN A 161 10.37 5.44 24.00
C GLN A 161 10.94 6.87 24.06
N THR A 162 11.97 7.16 23.29
CA THR A 162 12.78 8.37 23.40
C THR A 162 12.50 9.41 22.30
N GLU A 163 12.18 8.99 21.07
CA GLU A 163 12.11 9.87 19.89
C GLU A 163 10.68 10.19 19.44
N ASN A 164 9.69 9.86 20.26
CA ASN A 164 8.26 10.06 19.94
C ASN A 164 7.80 9.37 18.64
N GLU A 165 8.51 8.31 18.21
CA GLU A 165 8.12 7.45 17.10
C GLU A 165 6.84 6.67 17.41
N SER A 166 6.11 6.29 16.38
CA SER A 166 4.92 5.46 16.47
C SER A 166 5.08 4.19 15.64
N LEU A 167 4.55 3.07 16.14
CA LEU A 167 4.43 1.86 15.35
C LEU A 167 3.11 1.90 14.57
N LEU A 168 3.20 1.58 13.30
CA LEU A 168 2.07 1.55 12.38
C LEU A 168 1.98 0.16 11.74
N ASP A 169 0.82 -0.48 11.82
CA ASP A 169 0.56 -1.69 11.05
C ASP A 169 0.20 -1.30 9.63
N VAL A 170 0.96 -1.81 8.65
CA VAL A 170 0.76 -1.52 7.23
C VAL A 170 0.45 -2.77 6.44
N THR A 171 -0.42 -2.64 5.45
CA THR A 171 -0.69 -3.66 4.43
C THR A 171 -0.59 -3.00 3.06
N LEU A 172 0.38 -3.44 2.26
CA LEU A 172 0.58 -2.95 0.89
C LEU A 172 0.06 -4.01 -0.09
N THR A 173 -0.90 -3.60 -0.92
CA THR A 173 -1.45 -4.43 -1.99
C THR A 173 -1.18 -3.80 -3.35
N ILE A 174 -0.87 -4.64 -4.33
CA ILE A 174 -0.60 -4.24 -5.70
C ILE A 174 -1.51 -5.06 -6.61
N THR A 175 -2.43 -4.38 -7.28
CA THR A 175 -3.30 -5.00 -8.29
C THR A 175 -2.67 -4.82 -9.65
N ALA A 176 -2.32 -5.92 -10.30
CA ALA A 176 -1.85 -5.93 -11.69
C ALA A 176 -3.04 -6.13 -12.63
N TYR A 177 -3.18 -5.26 -13.63
CA TYR A 177 -4.23 -5.35 -14.65
C TYR A 177 -3.66 -5.85 -15.96
N ASN A 178 -4.39 -6.77 -16.62
CA ASN A 178 -4.04 -7.28 -17.93
C ASN A 178 -4.77 -6.47 -19.02
N TYR A 179 -4.16 -5.40 -19.50
CA TYR A 179 -4.71 -4.58 -20.58
C TYR A 179 -4.30 -5.04 -21.98
N LEU A 180 -3.21 -5.81 -22.07
CA LEU A 180 -2.60 -6.22 -23.35
C LEU A 180 -2.90 -7.69 -23.69
N ASP A 181 -3.78 -8.33 -22.90
CA ASP A 181 -4.07 -9.76 -23.01
C ASP A 181 -2.79 -10.64 -22.99
N ASP A 182 -1.81 -10.22 -22.18
CA ASP A 182 -0.53 -10.89 -22.00
C ASP A 182 -0.58 -11.82 -20.77
N ASP A 183 -0.44 -13.11 -20.98
CA ASP A 183 -0.40 -14.13 -19.93
C ASP A 183 0.78 -13.93 -18.94
N ASN A 184 1.80 -13.18 -19.34
CA ASN A 184 2.97 -12.91 -18.51
C ASN A 184 2.85 -11.66 -17.62
N TYR A 185 1.77 -10.86 -17.71
CA TYR A 185 1.62 -9.62 -16.97
C TYR A 185 1.85 -9.78 -15.46
N LYS A 186 1.37 -10.89 -14.87
CA LYS A 186 1.59 -11.21 -13.44
C LYS A 186 3.07 -11.42 -13.12
N LYS A 187 3.80 -12.12 -14.01
CA LYS A 187 5.23 -12.36 -13.83
C LYS A 187 6.03 -11.08 -13.96
N ALA A 188 5.66 -10.21 -14.92
CA ALA A 188 6.32 -8.92 -15.12
C ALA A 188 6.17 -8.03 -13.88
N VAL A 189 4.94 -7.84 -13.40
CA VAL A 189 4.68 -7.05 -12.18
C VAL A 189 5.38 -7.66 -10.97
N ARG A 190 5.33 -8.97 -10.78
CA ARG A 190 6.05 -9.64 -9.69
C ARG A 190 7.56 -9.38 -9.73
N ARG A 191 8.18 -9.43 -10.91
CA ARG A 191 9.61 -9.12 -11.06
C ARG A 191 9.91 -7.69 -10.65
N SER A 192 9.12 -6.72 -11.12
CA SER A 192 9.27 -5.31 -10.75
C SER A 192 9.18 -5.10 -9.24
N ILE A 193 8.23 -5.75 -8.56
CA ILE A 193 8.13 -5.70 -7.09
C ILE A 193 9.40 -6.25 -6.44
N MET A 194 9.92 -7.37 -6.93
CA MET A 194 11.12 -8.02 -6.37
C MET A 194 12.41 -7.21 -6.61
N THR A 195 12.47 -6.42 -7.69
CA THR A 195 13.60 -5.50 -7.97
C THR A 195 13.72 -4.44 -6.87
N GLY A 196 12.62 -3.99 -6.27
CA GLY A 196 12.59 -3.12 -5.11
C GLY A 196 12.90 -3.82 -3.76
N ASN A 197 13.35 -5.09 -3.79
CA ASN A 197 13.58 -5.93 -2.60
C ASN A 197 12.33 -6.21 -1.75
N PHE A 198 11.15 -6.10 -2.34
CA PHE A 198 9.90 -6.51 -1.70
C PHE A 198 9.60 -7.97 -2.00
N LYS A 199 8.94 -8.66 -1.06
CA LYS A 199 8.53 -10.05 -1.25
C LYS A 199 7.02 -10.13 -1.50
N PRO A 200 6.59 -10.27 -2.77
CA PRO A 200 5.17 -10.38 -3.10
C PRO A 200 4.63 -11.79 -2.82
N SER A 201 3.41 -11.85 -2.28
CA SER A 201 2.57 -13.04 -2.21
C SER A 201 1.48 -12.97 -3.27
N ASN A 202 1.27 -14.04 -4.02
CA ASN A 202 0.28 -14.11 -5.10
C ASN A 202 -1.18 -14.23 -4.61
N LEU A 203 -1.43 -14.28 -3.33
CA LEU A 203 -2.77 -14.45 -2.73
C LEU A 203 -3.56 -15.62 -3.35
N TYR A 204 -2.90 -16.77 -3.52
CA TYR A 204 -3.56 -17.97 -4.04
C TYR A 204 -4.74 -18.37 -3.16
N GLY A 205 -5.95 -18.47 -3.74
CA GLY A 205 -7.19 -18.72 -3.01
C GLY A 205 -7.72 -17.52 -2.20
N LEU A 206 -7.01 -16.39 -2.15
CA LEU A 206 -7.35 -15.18 -1.39
C LEU A 206 -7.57 -13.96 -2.29
N GLN A 207 -7.92 -14.16 -3.57
CA GLN A 207 -8.12 -13.06 -4.51
C GLN A 207 -9.35 -12.21 -4.16
N ILE A 208 -10.36 -12.79 -3.50
CA ILE A 208 -11.54 -12.05 -3.00
C ILE A 208 -11.12 -11.06 -1.92
N GLU A 209 -10.34 -11.52 -0.94
CA GLU A 209 -9.80 -10.69 0.13
C GLU A 209 -8.85 -9.63 -0.41
N GLY A 210 -8.03 -10.01 -1.39
CA GLY A 210 -7.17 -9.10 -2.13
C GLY A 210 -7.96 -8.00 -2.84
N PHE A 211 -9.01 -8.36 -3.57
CA PHE A 211 -9.90 -7.42 -4.24
C PHE A 211 -10.54 -6.43 -3.25
N LYS A 212 -11.09 -6.94 -2.14
CA LYS A 212 -11.68 -6.09 -1.08
C LYS A 212 -10.65 -5.13 -0.47
N SER A 213 -9.44 -5.61 -0.16
CA SER A 213 -8.36 -4.79 0.38
C SER A 213 -7.75 -3.84 -0.64
N SER A 214 -7.86 -4.11 -1.92
CA SER A 214 -7.41 -3.21 -2.99
C SER A 214 -8.45 -2.15 -3.37
N ALA A 215 -9.67 -2.23 -2.86
CA ALA A 215 -10.66 -1.18 -2.98
C ALA A 215 -10.34 -0.01 -2.03
N ILE A 216 -10.95 1.16 -2.27
CA ILE A 216 -10.88 2.28 -1.34
C ILE A 216 -11.74 1.94 -0.12
N SER A 217 -11.09 1.42 0.89
CA SER A 217 -11.69 0.99 2.14
C SER A 217 -10.77 1.38 3.30
N PRO A 218 -11.31 1.80 4.45
CA PRO A 218 -10.49 2.10 5.62
C PRO A 218 -9.91 0.84 6.28
N VAL A 219 -10.34 -0.35 5.87
CA VAL A 219 -9.95 -1.62 6.52
C VAL A 219 -9.42 -2.60 5.48
N SER A 220 -8.23 -3.15 5.77
CA SER A 220 -7.71 -4.31 5.03
C SER A 220 -8.31 -5.61 5.57
N THR A 221 -8.69 -6.52 4.68
CA THR A 221 -9.10 -7.89 5.04
C THR A 221 -7.91 -8.86 5.12
N LEU A 222 -6.72 -8.42 4.72
CA LEU A 222 -5.49 -9.22 4.64
C LEU A 222 -4.64 -9.13 5.92
N LYS A 223 -5.22 -9.44 7.08
CA LYS A 223 -4.57 -9.32 8.40
C LYS A 223 -3.23 -10.06 8.51
N ASN A 224 -3.08 -11.19 7.85
CA ASN A 224 -1.83 -11.99 7.87
C ASN A 224 -0.66 -11.29 7.13
N TYR A 225 -0.96 -10.25 6.35
CA TYR A 225 0.01 -9.44 5.61
C TYR A 225 0.27 -8.08 6.26
N GLU A 226 -0.31 -7.82 7.43
CA GLU A 226 0.02 -6.64 8.23
C GLU A 226 1.46 -6.74 8.74
N ARG A 227 2.23 -5.68 8.57
CA ARG A 227 3.62 -5.56 9.06
C ARG A 227 3.78 -4.26 9.84
N GLY A 228 4.47 -4.35 10.98
CA GLY A 228 4.80 -3.18 11.77
C GLY A 228 5.92 -2.38 11.11
N ILE A 229 5.68 -1.10 10.85
CA ILE A 229 6.68 -0.15 10.35
C ILE A 229 6.62 1.08 11.27
N ASN A 230 7.78 1.67 11.58
CA ASN A 230 7.84 2.90 12.36
C ASN A 230 7.45 4.13 11.50
N SER A 231 7.02 5.19 12.17
CA SER A 231 6.49 6.40 11.50
C SER A 231 7.52 7.06 10.58
N SER A 232 8.79 7.11 10.93
CA SER A 232 9.84 7.68 10.08
C SER A 232 10.08 6.86 8.81
N SER A 233 10.11 5.52 8.91
CA SER A 233 10.21 4.65 7.73
C SER A 233 8.98 4.74 6.84
N LEU A 234 7.78 4.92 7.40
CA LEU A 234 6.59 5.13 6.62
C LEU A 234 6.60 6.52 5.94
N ALA A 235 7.06 7.57 6.63
CA ALA A 235 7.21 8.90 6.03
C ALA A 235 8.16 8.89 4.83
N ALA A 236 9.18 8.03 4.85
CA ALA A 236 10.10 7.85 3.72
C ALA A 236 9.46 7.16 2.49
N VAL A 237 8.21 6.71 2.55
CA VAL A 237 7.54 6.07 1.41
C VAL A 237 7.43 6.98 0.20
N PHE A 238 7.19 8.25 0.39
CA PHE A 238 6.97 9.32 -0.57
C PHE A 238 6.87 8.85 -2.04
N PRO A 239 5.68 8.47 -2.53
CA PRO A 239 5.53 7.80 -3.83
C PRO A 239 5.58 8.75 -5.03
N PHE A 240 5.63 10.06 -4.79
CA PHE A 240 5.52 11.11 -5.82
C PHE A 240 6.87 11.51 -6.43
N VAL A 241 7.84 10.60 -6.46
CA VAL A 241 9.13 10.82 -7.12
C VAL A 241 9.01 10.46 -8.59
N ARG A 242 9.33 11.41 -9.45
CA ARG A 242 9.49 11.18 -10.88
C ARG A 242 10.94 10.86 -11.20
N THR A 243 11.16 9.91 -12.10
CA THR A 243 12.50 9.52 -12.54
C THR A 243 13.08 10.48 -13.59
N PHE A 244 12.28 11.37 -14.13
CA PHE A 244 12.76 12.42 -15.03
C PHE A 244 12.12 13.77 -14.69
N VAL A 245 12.89 14.82 -14.92
CA VAL A 245 12.46 16.21 -14.80
C VAL A 245 12.23 16.71 -16.23
N MET A 246 11.03 17.19 -16.51
CA MET A 246 10.65 17.74 -17.81
C MET A 246 10.00 19.10 -17.56
N ASP A 247 10.72 20.17 -17.85
CA ASP A 247 10.19 21.53 -17.80
C ASP A 247 9.84 21.97 -19.21
N ASP A 248 8.72 22.66 -19.39
CA ASP A 248 8.34 23.29 -20.66
C ASP A 248 9.43 24.35 -21.02
N GLY A 249 10.21 24.06 -22.07
CA GLY A 249 11.33 24.88 -22.48
C GLY A 249 12.69 24.50 -21.87
N GLY A 250 12.77 23.40 -21.13
CA GLY A 250 14.03 22.86 -20.61
C GLY A 250 14.96 22.32 -21.71
N ILE A 251 16.26 22.29 -21.43
CA ILE A 251 17.27 21.71 -22.30
C ILE A 251 17.42 20.22 -21.96
N MET A 252 17.36 19.36 -22.98
CA MET A 252 17.60 17.92 -22.83
C MET A 252 19.07 17.68 -22.45
N LEU A 253 19.33 17.17 -21.24
CA LEU A 253 20.67 16.91 -20.74
C LEU A 253 21.19 15.50 -21.04
N GLY A 254 20.34 14.60 -21.55
CA GLY A 254 20.68 13.23 -21.95
C GLY A 254 19.52 12.26 -21.75
N GLU A 255 19.67 11.06 -22.29
CA GLU A 255 18.80 9.91 -22.05
C GLU A 255 19.47 8.98 -21.02
N ASN A 256 18.66 8.41 -20.10
CA ASN A 256 19.13 7.40 -19.14
C ASN A 256 19.10 6.02 -19.75
#